data_4912b50d47e70fb8263806ac70e38505
#
_entry.id   4912b50d47e70fb8263806ac70e38505
#
_cell.length_a   1.000
_cell.length_b   1.000
_cell.length_c   1.000
_cell.angle_alpha   90.00
_cell.angle_beta   90.00
_cell.angle_gamma   90.00
#
_symmetry.space_group_name_H-M   'P 1'
#
loop_
_entity.id
_entity.type
_entity.pdbx_description
1 polymer ?
#
loop_
_entity_poly.entity_id
_entity_poly.type
_entity_poly.pdbx_seq_one_letter_code
_entity_poly.pdbx_strand_id
1 'polypeptide(L)'
;MTEVLYICLWYKDKKRTWSGTAWSLRQAMEPYLQVQDLALLDPLYRKILRRLQRKKGLPPGPILRDRLRLSGRYAAWRHRHRTDEKMPVFQFGGWPSGAHLASYLYQDLSISAILWLQREDPVGYRYCEYDQVPQKTLERRAARQLEQYRQSEGVFTMSRWLSEFLIRECGLPREKVHAVGGGINVDAAGIRPGSKEGRRILFVGRNFVRKGGPLVVQAFTILRKKYLWSAELY
;
A
#
# COMPACT_ATOMS: atom_id res chain seq x y z
N MET A 1 9.43 26.70 -2.28
CA MET A 1 8.72 25.44 -2.02
C MET A 1 9.75 24.35 -1.79
N THR A 2 9.59 23.52 -0.76
CA THR A 2 10.54 22.41 -0.50
C THR A 2 10.42 21.36 -1.59
N GLU A 3 11.54 20.92 -2.14
CA GLU A 3 11.58 19.82 -3.11
C GLU A 3 11.45 18.47 -2.42
N VAL A 4 10.71 17.54 -3.03
CA VAL A 4 10.56 16.17 -2.57
C VAL A 4 10.64 15.18 -3.72
N LEU A 5 11.38 14.09 -3.52
CA LEU A 5 11.44 12.98 -4.47
C LEU A 5 10.34 11.97 -4.16
N TYR A 6 9.35 11.85 -5.04
CA TYR A 6 8.26 10.88 -4.90
C TYR A 6 8.62 9.57 -5.58
N ILE A 7 8.70 8.49 -4.81
CA ILE A 7 9.03 7.16 -5.30
C ILE A 7 7.79 6.26 -5.25
N CYS A 8 7.35 5.78 -6.41
CA CYS A 8 6.26 4.83 -6.52
C CYS A 8 6.51 3.84 -7.68
N LEU A 9 6.07 2.60 -7.50
CA LEU A 9 6.03 1.63 -8.59
C LEU A 9 4.78 1.89 -9.46
N TRP A 10 4.95 2.72 -10.48
CA TRP A 10 3.89 3.12 -11.36
C TRP A 10 3.44 2.01 -12.31
N TYR A 11 2.13 1.88 -12.53
CA TYR A 11 1.59 1.17 -13.67
C TYR A 11 1.83 1.98 -14.96
N LYS A 12 1.57 1.38 -16.12
CA LYS A 12 1.65 2.10 -17.40
C LYS A 12 0.78 3.36 -17.39
N ASP A 13 -0.43 3.24 -16.87
CA ASP A 13 -1.29 4.37 -16.52
C ASP A 13 -1.09 4.69 -15.04
N LYS A 14 -0.42 5.80 -14.75
CA LYS A 14 -0.14 6.26 -13.38
C LYS A 14 -1.41 6.47 -12.56
N LYS A 15 -2.48 6.99 -13.18
CA LYS A 15 -3.77 7.26 -12.53
C LYS A 15 -4.46 6.01 -12.00
N ARG A 16 -4.10 4.83 -12.53
CA ARG A 16 -4.64 3.53 -12.09
C ARG A 16 -3.75 2.81 -11.08
N THR A 17 -2.61 3.38 -10.72
CA THR A 17 -1.69 2.79 -9.74
C THR A 17 -2.33 2.78 -8.36
N TRP A 18 -2.41 1.60 -7.74
CA TRP A 18 -3.06 1.41 -6.44
C TRP A 18 -4.48 1.98 -6.42
N SER A 19 -5.27 1.70 -7.45
CA SER A 19 -6.64 2.21 -7.61
C SER A 19 -6.72 3.76 -7.57
N GLY A 20 -5.66 4.43 -8.02
CA GLY A 20 -5.57 5.89 -8.06
C GLY A 20 -4.93 6.53 -6.83
N THR A 21 -4.80 5.82 -5.71
CA THR A 21 -4.33 6.41 -4.44
C THR A 21 -2.94 7.03 -4.57
N ALA A 22 -1.99 6.33 -5.21
CA ALA A 22 -0.63 6.86 -5.39
C ALA A 22 -0.60 8.14 -6.23
N TRP A 23 -1.44 8.22 -7.25
CA TRP A 23 -1.53 9.39 -8.12
C TRP A 23 -2.20 10.56 -7.40
N SER A 24 -3.34 10.34 -6.77
CA SER A 24 -4.09 11.37 -6.05
C SER A 24 -3.28 11.95 -4.88
N LEU A 25 -2.55 11.11 -4.15
CA LEU A 25 -1.65 11.57 -3.09
C LEU A 25 -0.56 12.48 -3.65
N ARG A 26 0.09 12.06 -4.74
CA ARG A 26 1.11 12.87 -5.40
C ARG A 26 0.56 14.25 -5.83
N GLN A 27 -0.63 14.27 -6.44
CA GLN A 27 -1.28 15.52 -6.83
C GLN A 27 -1.63 16.41 -5.63
N ALA A 28 -2.09 15.81 -4.54
CA ALA A 28 -2.40 16.54 -3.31
C ALA A 28 -1.16 17.17 -2.64
N MET A 29 0.04 16.68 -2.94
CA MET A 29 1.29 17.27 -2.45
C MET A 29 1.75 18.49 -3.29
N GLU A 30 1.38 18.60 -4.57
CA GLU A 30 1.85 19.64 -5.48
C GLU A 30 1.58 21.09 -5.02
N PRO A 31 0.45 21.43 -4.37
CA PRO A 31 0.24 22.78 -3.85
C PRO A 31 1.20 23.21 -2.73
N TYR A 32 1.84 22.22 -2.06
CA TYR A 32 2.69 22.46 -0.89
C TYR A 32 4.17 22.19 -1.15
N LEU A 33 4.48 21.31 -2.10
CA LEU A 33 5.81 20.78 -2.36
C LEU A 33 6.11 20.75 -3.86
N GLN A 34 7.36 20.94 -4.21
CA GLN A 34 7.84 20.70 -5.58
C GLN A 34 8.13 19.19 -5.73
N VAL A 35 7.17 18.46 -6.30
CA VAL A 35 7.24 17.00 -6.37
C VAL A 35 7.97 16.53 -7.63
N GLN A 36 9.10 15.87 -7.45
CA GLN A 36 9.84 15.21 -8.52
C GLN A 36 9.56 13.70 -8.50
N ASP A 37 9.18 13.12 -9.65
CA ASP A 37 8.91 11.69 -9.76
C ASP A 37 10.18 10.89 -10.04
N LEU A 38 10.52 9.92 -9.19
CA LEU A 38 11.38 8.82 -9.59
C LEU A 38 10.52 7.69 -10.15
N ALA A 39 10.26 7.73 -11.45
CA ALA A 39 9.43 6.74 -12.11
C ALA A 39 10.11 5.36 -12.16
N LEU A 40 9.52 4.41 -11.47
CA LEU A 40 9.87 3.00 -11.57
C LEU A 40 8.87 2.34 -12.51
N LEU A 41 9.21 2.29 -13.79
CA LEU A 41 8.42 1.55 -14.76
C LEU A 41 8.67 0.05 -14.60
N ASP A 42 7.59 -0.73 -14.69
CA ASP A 42 7.67 -2.19 -14.70
C ASP A 42 8.36 -2.64 -16.02
N PRO A 43 9.61 -3.10 -15.97
CA PRO A 43 10.35 -3.38 -17.19
C PRO A 43 9.75 -4.57 -17.94
N LEU A 44 9.87 -4.56 -19.29
CA LEU A 44 9.30 -5.59 -20.19
C LEU A 44 9.66 -7.03 -19.78
N TYR A 45 10.87 -7.28 -19.30
CA TYR A 45 11.27 -8.61 -18.82
C TYR A 45 10.45 -9.11 -17.61
N ARG A 46 9.89 -8.22 -16.79
CA ARG A 46 8.98 -8.58 -15.69
C ARG A 46 7.69 -9.18 -16.20
N LYS A 47 7.15 -8.66 -17.30
CA LYS A 47 5.96 -9.24 -17.95
C LYS A 47 6.24 -10.67 -18.43
N ILE A 48 7.43 -10.90 -18.97
CA ILE A 48 7.86 -12.23 -19.43
C ILE A 48 8.05 -13.16 -18.24
N LEU A 49 8.74 -12.72 -17.18
CA LEU A 49 8.93 -13.51 -15.96
C LEU A 49 7.61 -13.83 -15.25
N ARG A 50 6.68 -12.88 -15.16
CA ARG A 50 5.33 -13.13 -14.62
C ARG A 50 4.55 -14.16 -15.45
N ARG A 51 4.68 -14.13 -16.78
CA ARG A 51 4.09 -15.16 -17.66
C ARG A 51 4.68 -16.53 -17.40
N LEU A 52 6.00 -16.62 -17.28
CA LEU A 52 6.71 -17.87 -16.99
C LEU A 52 6.38 -18.39 -15.58
N GLN A 53 6.32 -17.52 -14.59
CA GLN A 53 5.93 -17.87 -13.22
C GLN A 53 4.50 -18.38 -13.14
N ARG A 54 3.56 -17.72 -13.84
CA ARG A 54 2.15 -18.20 -13.94
C ARG A 54 2.06 -19.57 -14.62
N LYS A 55 2.82 -19.81 -15.68
CA LYS A 55 2.86 -21.13 -16.33
C LYS A 55 3.42 -22.24 -15.42
N LYS A 56 4.29 -21.89 -14.48
CA LYS A 56 4.88 -22.83 -13.51
C LYS A 56 4.15 -22.85 -12.16
N GLY A 57 2.99 -22.19 -12.01
CA GLY A 57 2.25 -22.11 -10.74
C GLY A 57 2.98 -21.38 -9.62
N LEU A 58 4.06 -20.62 -9.94
CA LEU A 58 4.86 -19.93 -8.95
C LEU A 58 4.25 -18.56 -8.60
N PRO A 59 4.18 -18.21 -7.31
CA PRO A 59 3.64 -16.93 -6.90
C PRO A 59 4.49 -15.77 -7.39
N PRO A 60 3.88 -14.62 -7.75
CA PRO A 60 4.61 -13.43 -8.14
C PRO A 60 5.34 -12.85 -6.91
N GLY A 61 6.62 -13.19 -6.78
CA GLY A 61 7.50 -12.63 -5.74
C GLY A 61 8.13 -11.30 -6.16
N PRO A 62 8.37 -10.35 -5.23
CA PRO A 62 9.26 -9.23 -5.51
C PRO A 62 10.67 -9.76 -5.72
N ILE A 63 11.21 -9.52 -6.89
CA ILE A 63 12.52 -10.00 -7.29
C ILE A 63 13.59 -9.10 -6.66
N LEU A 64 14.62 -9.70 -6.06
CA LEU A 64 15.78 -9.01 -5.47
C LEU A 64 16.40 -7.97 -6.44
N ARG A 65 16.40 -8.27 -7.74
CA ARG A 65 16.86 -7.37 -8.81
C ARG A 65 16.11 -6.04 -8.89
N ASP A 66 14.87 -5.96 -8.42
CA ASP A 66 14.10 -4.71 -8.46
C ASP A 66 14.61 -3.71 -7.43
N ARG A 67 15.08 -4.21 -6.28
CA ARG A 67 15.69 -3.39 -5.23
C ARG A 67 17.04 -2.82 -5.67
N LEU A 68 17.87 -3.66 -6.30
CA LEU A 68 19.18 -3.24 -6.83
C LEU A 68 19.05 -2.21 -7.95
N ARG A 69 18.03 -2.35 -8.81
CA ARG A 69 17.75 -1.36 -9.85
C ARG A 69 17.22 -0.05 -9.31
N LEU A 70 16.43 -0.08 -8.25
CA LEU A 70 15.94 1.12 -7.60
C LEU A 70 17.10 1.91 -6.99
N SER A 71 17.94 1.24 -6.22
CA SER A 71 19.13 1.87 -5.63
C SER A 71 20.08 2.40 -6.71
N GLY A 72 20.30 1.68 -7.81
CA GLY A 72 21.10 2.15 -8.93
C GLY A 72 20.48 3.35 -9.67
N ARG A 73 19.17 3.37 -9.90
CA ARG A 73 18.48 4.51 -10.52
C ARG A 73 18.46 5.73 -9.62
N TYR A 74 18.30 5.52 -8.33
CA TYR A 74 18.38 6.58 -7.35
C TYR A 74 19.80 7.16 -7.27
N ALA A 75 20.82 6.31 -7.21
CA ALA A 75 22.22 6.75 -7.26
C ALA A 75 22.54 7.53 -8.56
N ALA A 76 22.07 7.03 -9.72
CA ALA A 76 22.23 7.72 -11.00
C ALA A 76 21.46 9.05 -11.07
N TRP A 77 20.29 9.13 -10.41
CA TRP A 77 19.53 10.38 -10.30
C TRP A 77 20.28 11.39 -9.44
N ARG A 78 20.74 10.99 -8.25
CA ARG A 78 21.57 11.83 -7.37
C ARG A 78 22.81 12.38 -8.09
N HIS A 79 23.53 11.53 -8.80
CA HIS A 79 24.73 11.92 -9.56
C HIS A 79 24.41 12.95 -10.66
N ARG A 80 23.25 12.82 -11.34
CA ARG A 80 22.82 13.76 -12.38
C ARG A 80 22.43 15.14 -11.85
N HIS A 81 21.81 15.19 -10.69
CA HIS A 81 21.23 16.43 -10.16
C HIS A 81 22.18 17.16 -9.20
N ARG A 82 23.40 16.64 -8.98
CA ARG A 82 24.45 17.24 -8.12
C ARG A 82 23.92 17.84 -6.82
N THR A 83 22.88 17.25 -6.24
CA THR A 83 22.28 17.75 -5.01
C THR A 83 23.12 17.28 -3.83
N ASP A 84 23.94 18.17 -3.28
CA ASP A 84 24.62 17.99 -1.98
C ASP A 84 23.60 18.11 -0.83
N GLU A 85 22.44 18.69 -1.06
CA GLU A 85 21.35 18.76 -0.11
C GLU A 85 20.55 17.47 -0.04
N LYS A 86 20.19 17.10 1.17
CA LYS A 86 19.38 15.91 1.51
C LYS A 86 17.93 16.13 1.08
N MET A 87 17.66 16.04 -0.23
CA MET A 87 16.28 16.08 -0.71
C MET A 87 15.46 15.00 -0.01
N PRO A 88 14.35 15.34 0.68
CA PRO A 88 13.50 14.36 1.31
C PRO A 88 12.87 13.43 0.26
N VAL A 89 12.76 12.16 0.63
CA VAL A 89 12.22 11.10 -0.22
C VAL A 89 10.89 10.64 0.35
N PHE A 90 9.83 10.79 -0.40
CA PHE A 90 8.53 10.23 -0.06
C PHE A 90 8.29 8.95 -0.86
N GLN A 91 8.01 7.85 -0.16
CA GLN A 91 7.84 6.53 -0.77
C GLN A 91 6.41 6.01 -0.59
N PHE A 92 5.77 5.73 -1.70
CA PHE A 92 4.54 4.95 -1.70
C PHE A 92 4.89 3.45 -1.72
N GLY A 93 4.79 2.79 -0.57
CA GLY A 93 5.34 1.45 -0.36
C GLY A 93 6.76 1.49 0.24
N GLY A 94 7.29 0.34 0.64
CA GLY A 94 8.64 0.26 1.25
C GLY A 94 9.71 -0.10 0.20
N TRP A 95 10.50 0.87 -0.22
CA TRP A 95 11.65 0.64 -1.11
C TRP A 95 12.94 0.97 -0.36
N PRO A 96 14.01 0.19 -0.51
CA PRO A 96 15.27 0.54 0.12
C PRO A 96 15.77 1.86 -0.48
N SER A 97 15.71 2.92 0.29
CA SER A 97 16.46 4.14 0.08
C SER A 97 17.83 3.95 0.72
N GLY A 98 18.89 4.48 0.11
CA GLY A 98 20.22 4.45 0.75
C GLY A 98 20.18 5.12 2.13
N ALA A 99 20.99 4.66 3.06
CA ALA A 99 21.01 5.00 4.49
C ALA A 99 21.22 6.48 4.88
N HIS A 100 21.19 7.41 3.93
CA HIS A 100 21.54 8.80 4.15
C HIS A 100 20.48 9.83 3.76
N LEU A 101 19.22 9.37 3.56
CA LEU A 101 18.15 10.24 3.08
C LEU A 101 17.07 10.40 4.13
N ALA A 102 16.60 11.63 4.29
CA ALA A 102 15.33 11.91 4.98
C ALA A 102 14.21 11.21 4.22
N SER A 103 13.86 10.00 4.63
CA SER A 103 12.86 9.19 3.94
C SER A 103 11.58 9.09 4.74
N TYR A 104 10.46 9.26 4.06
CA TYR A 104 9.10 9.14 4.59
C TYR A 104 8.39 8.03 3.84
N LEU A 105 7.67 7.17 4.56
CA LEU A 105 7.01 6.00 3.98
C LEU A 105 5.50 6.07 4.18
N TYR A 106 4.74 5.78 3.14
CA TYR A 106 3.28 5.67 3.23
C TYR A 106 2.84 4.22 3.04
N GLN A 107 2.13 3.66 4.03
CA GLN A 107 1.87 2.22 4.15
C GLN A 107 0.38 1.94 4.39
N ASP A 108 -0.15 0.93 3.69
CA ASP A 108 -1.48 0.35 3.94
C ASP A 108 -1.41 -0.86 4.89
N LEU A 109 -0.33 -1.64 4.77
CA LEU A 109 -0.07 -2.85 5.56
C LEU A 109 1.44 -3.10 5.67
N SER A 110 1.88 -3.71 6.76
CA SER A 110 3.28 -4.16 6.93
C SER A 110 3.39 -5.68 6.86
N ILE A 111 4.57 -6.18 6.48
CA ILE A 111 4.83 -7.63 6.48
C ILE A 111 4.90 -8.18 7.91
N SER A 112 5.33 -7.37 8.87
CA SER A 112 5.27 -7.74 10.30
C SER A 112 3.82 -7.95 10.75
N ALA A 113 2.87 -7.11 10.30
CA ALA A 113 1.46 -7.30 10.58
C ALA A 113 0.89 -8.56 9.92
N ILE A 114 1.35 -8.91 8.69
CA ILE A 114 0.99 -10.18 8.04
C ILE A 114 1.45 -11.38 8.89
N LEU A 115 2.69 -11.37 9.39
CA LEU A 115 3.21 -12.42 10.25
C LEU A 115 2.48 -12.50 11.60
N TRP A 116 2.07 -11.36 12.14
CA TRP A 116 1.25 -11.30 13.34
C TRP A 116 -0.13 -11.89 13.10
N LEU A 117 -0.83 -11.50 12.03
CA LEU A 117 -2.12 -12.08 11.65
C LEU A 117 -2.05 -13.59 11.44
N GLN A 118 -0.95 -14.10 10.87
CA GLN A 118 -0.76 -15.54 10.69
C GLN A 118 -0.82 -16.31 12.01
N ARG A 119 -0.35 -15.73 13.11
CA ARG A 119 -0.34 -16.35 14.44
C ARG A 119 -1.62 -16.09 15.22
N GLU A 120 -2.07 -14.85 15.25
CA GLU A 120 -3.13 -14.37 16.15
C GLU A 120 -4.52 -14.42 15.51
N ASP A 121 -4.60 -14.25 14.18
CA ASP A 121 -5.85 -14.31 13.40
C ASP A 121 -5.67 -15.07 12.09
N PRO A 122 -5.57 -16.41 12.14
CA PRO A 122 -5.40 -17.23 10.94
C PRO A 122 -6.55 -17.09 9.92
N VAL A 123 -7.74 -16.70 10.37
CA VAL A 123 -8.88 -16.43 9.49
C VAL A 123 -8.64 -15.15 8.69
N GLY A 124 -8.28 -14.05 9.36
CA GLY A 124 -7.92 -12.80 8.70
C GLY A 124 -6.70 -12.93 7.79
N TYR A 125 -5.72 -13.74 8.20
CA TYR A 125 -4.52 -14.01 7.38
C TYR A 125 -4.85 -14.57 6.00
N ARG A 126 -5.84 -15.47 5.87
CA ARG A 126 -6.25 -16.05 4.57
C ARG A 126 -6.69 -14.99 3.57
N TYR A 127 -7.22 -13.86 4.03
CA TYR A 127 -7.63 -12.75 3.18
C TYR A 127 -6.49 -11.82 2.75
N CYS A 128 -5.29 -12.00 3.32
CA CYS A 128 -4.11 -11.19 2.97
C CYS A 128 -3.40 -11.65 1.69
N GLU A 129 -3.74 -12.83 1.13
CA GLU A 129 -3.13 -13.41 -0.09
C GLU A 129 -1.61 -13.65 0.03
N TYR A 130 -1.13 -13.97 1.24
CA TYR A 130 0.29 -14.28 1.52
C TYR A 130 0.56 -15.75 1.80
N ASP A 131 -0.45 -16.59 1.78
CA ASP A 131 -0.41 -18.04 2.05
C ASP A 131 0.55 -18.79 1.12
N GLN A 132 0.73 -18.30 -0.12
CA GLN A 132 1.67 -18.88 -1.10
C GLN A 132 3.10 -18.37 -0.96
N VAL A 133 3.40 -17.49 0.00
CA VAL A 133 4.75 -16.94 0.20
C VAL A 133 5.49 -17.75 1.25
N PRO A 134 6.66 -18.35 0.94
CA PRO A 134 7.41 -19.13 1.93
C PRO A 134 7.71 -18.31 3.20
N GLN A 135 7.54 -18.95 4.37
CA GLN A 135 7.70 -18.35 5.70
C GLN A 135 9.02 -17.56 5.84
N LYS A 136 10.16 -18.19 5.52
CA LYS A 136 11.49 -17.54 5.53
C LYS A 136 11.57 -16.28 4.67
N THR A 137 10.73 -16.22 3.62
CA THR A 137 10.68 -15.03 2.74
C THR A 137 9.89 -13.90 3.41
N LEU A 138 8.79 -14.21 4.09
CA LEU A 138 8.02 -13.23 4.87
C LEU A 138 8.87 -12.67 6.00
N GLU A 139 9.53 -13.52 6.78
CA GLU A 139 10.40 -13.11 7.88
C GLU A 139 11.52 -12.18 7.43
N ARG A 140 12.23 -12.54 6.34
CA ARG A 140 13.26 -11.66 5.78
C ARG A 140 12.70 -10.32 5.27
N ARG A 141 11.49 -10.32 4.72
CA ARG A 141 10.83 -9.09 4.27
C ARG A 141 10.42 -8.23 5.46
N ALA A 142 9.86 -8.84 6.50
CA ALA A 142 9.47 -8.15 7.72
C ALA A 142 10.68 -7.49 8.38
N ALA A 143 11.78 -8.24 8.59
CA ALA A 143 13.00 -7.70 9.17
C ALA A 143 13.55 -6.50 8.39
N ARG A 144 13.63 -6.60 7.05
CA ARG A 144 14.12 -5.51 6.20
C ARG A 144 13.18 -4.31 6.19
N GLN A 145 11.88 -4.54 6.20
CA GLN A 145 10.88 -3.46 6.22
C GLN A 145 10.92 -2.74 7.57
N LEU A 146 11.05 -3.49 8.67
CA LEU A 146 11.17 -2.91 10.00
C LEU A 146 12.44 -2.06 10.13
N GLU A 147 13.56 -2.55 9.62
CA GLU A 147 14.81 -1.78 9.59
C GLU A 147 14.64 -0.47 8.78
N GLN A 148 13.95 -0.55 7.65
CA GLN A 148 13.64 0.64 6.84
C GLN A 148 12.76 1.64 7.60
N TYR A 149 11.77 1.16 8.38
CA TYR A 149 10.96 2.03 9.23
C TYR A 149 11.80 2.71 10.32
N ARG A 150 12.72 1.97 10.94
CA ARG A 150 13.62 2.54 11.95
C ARG A 150 14.54 3.62 11.39
N GLN A 151 15.04 3.43 10.18
CA GLN A 151 15.91 4.38 9.48
C GLN A 151 15.17 5.55 8.84
N SER A 152 13.85 5.50 8.70
CA SER A 152 13.06 6.58 8.11
C SER A 152 12.83 7.72 9.11
N GLU A 153 12.57 8.91 8.60
CA GLU A 153 12.17 10.07 9.40
C GLU A 153 10.70 9.97 9.84
N GLY A 154 9.86 9.32 9.03
CA GLY A 154 8.45 9.14 9.36
C GLY A 154 7.79 8.00 8.60
N VAL A 155 6.80 7.37 9.24
CA VAL A 155 5.94 6.34 8.68
C VAL A 155 4.49 6.79 8.75
N PHE A 156 3.89 7.06 7.61
CA PHE A 156 2.49 7.40 7.47
C PHE A 156 1.67 6.14 7.20
N THR A 157 0.62 5.92 7.95
CA THR A 157 -0.23 4.74 7.80
C THR A 157 -1.64 5.09 7.35
N MET A 158 -2.24 4.24 6.52
CA MET A 158 -3.63 4.40 6.08
C MET A 158 -4.65 4.09 7.17
N SER A 159 -4.24 3.46 8.27
CA SER A 159 -5.15 3.11 9.36
C SER A 159 -4.52 3.32 10.72
N ARG A 160 -5.36 3.67 11.71
CA ARG A 160 -4.93 3.73 13.12
C ARG A 160 -4.50 2.37 13.63
N TRP A 161 -5.15 1.30 13.17
CA TRP A 161 -4.76 -0.07 13.53
C TRP A 161 -3.30 -0.35 13.18
N LEU A 162 -2.88 -0.03 11.94
CA LEU A 162 -1.49 -0.25 11.53
C LEU A 162 -0.52 0.65 12.30
N SER A 163 -0.89 1.90 12.57
CA SER A 163 -0.09 2.81 13.39
C SER A 163 0.16 2.24 14.79
N GLU A 164 -0.91 1.86 15.48
CA GLU A 164 -0.81 1.26 16.82
C GLU A 164 -0.04 -0.06 16.81
N PHE A 165 -0.22 -0.89 15.79
CA PHE A 165 0.54 -2.12 15.60
C PHE A 165 2.05 -1.84 15.46
N LEU A 166 2.44 -0.89 14.62
CA LEU A 166 3.85 -0.54 14.44
C LEU A 166 4.49 0.00 15.73
N ILE A 167 3.73 0.75 16.52
CA ILE A 167 4.21 1.28 17.79
C ILE A 167 4.31 0.16 18.84
N ARG A 168 3.24 -0.61 19.06
CA ARG A 168 3.15 -1.56 20.17
C ARG A 168 3.88 -2.88 19.90
N GLU A 169 3.67 -3.44 18.71
CA GLU A 169 4.20 -4.76 18.36
C GLU A 169 5.57 -4.70 17.68
N CYS A 170 5.87 -3.60 16.97
CA CYS A 170 7.15 -3.44 16.28
C CYS A 170 8.13 -2.52 17.02
N GLY A 171 7.70 -1.87 18.11
CA GLY A 171 8.55 -1.00 18.94
C GLY A 171 9.04 0.26 18.21
N LEU A 172 8.26 0.80 17.25
CA LEU A 172 8.60 2.07 16.61
C LEU A 172 8.23 3.24 17.54
N PRO A 173 9.04 4.30 17.58
CA PRO A 173 8.73 5.50 18.34
C PRO A 173 7.41 6.14 17.88
N ARG A 174 6.56 6.55 18.82
CA ARG A 174 5.23 7.12 18.52
C ARG A 174 5.32 8.39 17.68
N GLU A 175 6.31 9.22 17.93
CA GLU A 175 6.57 10.46 17.21
C GLU A 175 6.95 10.24 15.74
N LYS A 176 7.34 9.03 15.38
CA LYS A 176 7.71 8.64 14.00
C LYS A 176 6.52 8.09 13.21
N VAL A 177 5.46 7.61 13.87
CA VAL A 177 4.36 6.89 13.22
C VAL A 177 3.07 7.70 13.25
N HIS A 178 2.54 8.05 12.07
CA HIS A 178 1.39 8.93 11.93
C HIS A 178 0.25 8.24 11.17
N ALA A 179 -0.92 8.14 11.80
CA ALA A 179 -2.13 7.66 11.14
C ALA A 179 -2.78 8.79 10.34
N VAL A 180 -2.61 8.80 9.02
CA VAL A 180 -3.08 9.88 8.14
C VAL A 180 -4.30 9.49 7.29
N GLY A 181 -4.68 8.22 7.30
CA GLY A 181 -5.80 7.73 6.52
C GLY A 181 -5.48 7.46 5.05
N GLY A 182 -6.47 6.95 4.32
CA GLY A 182 -6.35 6.53 2.92
C GLY A 182 -6.74 7.60 1.89
N GLY A 183 -7.40 8.66 2.30
CA GLY A 183 -7.97 9.66 1.39
C GLY A 183 -9.00 9.10 0.40
N ILE A 184 -9.66 9.97 -0.33
CA ILE A 184 -10.54 9.61 -1.45
C ILE A 184 -9.91 10.04 -2.77
N ASN A 185 -10.14 9.25 -3.84
CA ASN A 185 -9.51 9.45 -5.15
C ASN A 185 -10.48 10.10 -6.17
N VAL A 186 -11.54 10.70 -5.68
CA VAL A 186 -12.56 11.38 -6.49
C VAL A 186 -12.81 12.78 -5.93
N ASP A 187 -13.26 13.68 -6.80
CA ASP A 187 -13.68 15.00 -6.35
C ASP A 187 -14.95 14.87 -5.50
N ALA A 188 -14.81 15.16 -4.21
CA ALA A 188 -15.91 15.10 -3.25
C ALA A 188 -16.94 16.22 -3.46
N ALA A 189 -16.56 17.33 -4.10
CA ALA A 189 -17.46 18.47 -4.32
C ALA A 189 -18.65 18.11 -5.22
N GLY A 190 -18.48 17.12 -6.12
CA GLY A 190 -19.54 16.57 -6.97
C GLY A 190 -20.42 15.52 -6.31
N ILE A 191 -20.08 15.04 -5.12
CA ILE A 191 -20.87 14.00 -4.43
C ILE A 191 -22.05 14.62 -3.72
N ARG A 192 -23.25 14.35 -4.25
CA ARG A 192 -24.50 14.71 -3.55
C ARG A 192 -24.98 13.51 -2.76
N PRO A 193 -25.22 13.65 -1.45
CA PRO A 193 -25.88 12.60 -0.68
C PRO A 193 -27.25 12.32 -1.32
N GLY A 194 -27.49 11.08 -1.70
CA GLY A 194 -28.80 10.61 -2.11
C GLY A 194 -29.80 10.61 -0.93
N SER A 195 -31.10 10.40 -1.23
CA SER A 195 -32.10 10.22 -0.17
C SER A 195 -31.73 9.00 0.68
N LYS A 196 -31.86 9.13 2.01
CA LYS A 196 -31.57 8.03 2.94
C LYS A 196 -32.69 6.97 3.03
N GLU A 197 -33.72 7.05 2.19
CA GLU A 197 -34.84 6.13 2.16
C GLU A 197 -34.53 4.79 1.51
N GLY A 198 -33.24 4.53 1.25
CA GLY A 198 -32.82 3.35 0.54
C GLY A 198 -32.69 2.10 1.42
N ARG A 199 -33.40 1.06 1.04
CA ARG A 199 -33.20 -0.31 1.54
C ARG A 199 -32.17 -1.07 0.68
N ARG A 200 -31.27 -0.31 0.03
CA ARG A 200 -30.25 -0.81 -0.88
C ARG A 200 -28.88 -0.81 -0.22
N ILE A 201 -28.22 -1.94 -0.24
CA ILE A 201 -26.88 -2.14 0.25
C ILE A 201 -25.97 -2.38 -0.95
N LEU A 202 -24.91 -1.62 -1.06
CA LEU A 202 -23.93 -1.77 -2.14
C LEU A 202 -22.66 -2.42 -1.58
N PHE A 203 -22.25 -3.54 -2.20
CA PHE A 203 -20.95 -4.17 -1.97
C PHE A 203 -20.00 -3.87 -3.14
N VAL A 204 -18.86 -3.23 -2.87
CA VAL A 204 -17.86 -2.94 -3.89
C VAL A 204 -16.56 -3.67 -3.58
N GLY A 205 -16.16 -4.60 -4.44
CA GLY A 205 -14.91 -5.34 -4.24
C GLY A 205 -14.45 -6.08 -5.49
N ARG A 206 -13.22 -5.83 -5.92
CA ARG A 206 -12.64 -6.49 -7.10
C ARG A 206 -12.43 -8.00 -6.90
N ASN A 207 -12.08 -8.43 -5.70
CA ASN A 207 -11.93 -9.83 -5.31
C ASN A 207 -13.00 -10.14 -4.24
N PHE A 208 -14.07 -10.81 -4.66
CA PHE A 208 -15.24 -11.03 -3.83
C PHE A 208 -14.91 -11.74 -2.50
N VAL A 209 -14.14 -12.84 -2.57
CA VAL A 209 -13.77 -13.62 -1.37
C VAL A 209 -12.89 -12.81 -0.45
N ARG A 210 -11.81 -12.23 -0.97
CA ARG A 210 -10.85 -11.44 -0.18
C ARG A 210 -11.47 -10.20 0.47
N LYS A 211 -12.49 -9.63 -0.15
CA LYS A 211 -13.21 -8.45 0.38
C LYS A 211 -14.36 -8.81 1.31
N GLY A 212 -14.49 -10.08 1.68
CA GLY A 212 -15.50 -10.54 2.61
C GLY A 212 -16.91 -10.68 2.00
N GLY A 213 -17.01 -10.77 0.66
CA GLY A 213 -18.29 -10.91 -0.02
C GLY A 213 -19.16 -12.05 0.52
N PRO A 214 -18.63 -13.26 0.79
CA PRO A 214 -19.41 -14.33 1.41
C PRO A 214 -20.00 -13.94 2.77
N LEU A 215 -19.26 -13.20 3.59
CA LEU A 215 -19.75 -12.70 4.89
C LEU A 215 -20.86 -11.66 4.71
N VAL A 216 -20.71 -10.78 3.71
CA VAL A 216 -21.75 -9.79 3.38
C VAL A 216 -23.04 -10.49 2.95
N VAL A 217 -22.96 -11.51 2.11
CA VAL A 217 -24.16 -12.30 1.70
C VAL A 217 -24.82 -12.99 2.90
N GLN A 218 -24.03 -13.59 3.80
CA GLN A 218 -24.56 -14.22 5.02
C GLN A 218 -25.25 -13.18 5.92
N ALA A 219 -24.58 -12.08 6.20
CA ALA A 219 -25.13 -10.98 7.01
C ALA A 219 -26.41 -10.40 6.38
N PHE A 220 -26.42 -10.23 5.06
CA PHE A 220 -27.58 -9.76 4.33
C PHE A 220 -28.76 -10.74 4.40
N THR A 221 -28.50 -12.05 4.33
CA THR A 221 -29.52 -13.09 4.47
C THR A 221 -30.18 -13.02 5.86
N ILE A 222 -29.38 -12.82 6.91
CA ILE A 222 -29.90 -12.64 8.28
C ILE A 222 -30.71 -11.36 8.39
N LEU A 223 -30.20 -10.24 7.83
CA LEU A 223 -30.89 -8.96 7.82
C LEU A 223 -32.26 -9.06 7.17
N ARG A 224 -32.36 -9.66 5.98
CA ARG A 224 -33.62 -9.84 5.28
C ARG A 224 -34.61 -10.67 6.07
N LYS A 225 -34.18 -11.78 6.63
CA LYS A 225 -35.05 -12.70 7.37
C LYS A 225 -35.58 -12.12 8.67
N LYS A 226 -34.75 -11.33 9.40
CA LYS A 226 -35.09 -10.90 10.76
C LYS A 226 -35.61 -9.47 10.86
N TYR A 227 -35.18 -8.57 9.95
CA TYR A 227 -35.39 -7.13 10.15
C TYR A 227 -35.93 -6.40 8.93
N LEU A 228 -35.42 -6.66 7.72
CA LEU A 228 -35.67 -5.89 6.50
C LEU A 228 -35.88 -6.80 5.29
N TRP A 229 -36.99 -7.49 5.23
CA TRP A 229 -37.34 -8.42 4.15
C TRP A 229 -37.30 -7.82 2.74
N SER A 230 -37.49 -6.51 2.59
CA SER A 230 -37.46 -5.78 1.31
C SER A 230 -36.10 -5.15 0.97
N ALA A 231 -35.02 -5.44 1.74
CA ALA A 231 -33.68 -4.98 1.42
C ALA A 231 -33.12 -5.68 0.17
N GLU A 232 -32.31 -4.95 -0.59
CA GLU A 232 -31.64 -5.40 -1.81
C GLU A 232 -30.11 -5.24 -1.65
N LEU A 233 -29.36 -6.22 -2.15
CA LEU A 233 -27.88 -6.21 -2.17
C LEU A 233 -27.41 -6.17 -3.62
N TYR A 234 -26.53 -5.20 -3.92
CA TYR A 234 -25.91 -5.00 -5.23
C TYR A 234 -24.41 -5.22 -5.18
#